data_3d9e4e87b2bff7ddbfaf7b969e8fdaeb
#
_entry.id   3d9e4e87b2bff7ddbfaf7b969e8fdaeb
#
_cell.length_a   1.000
_cell.length_b   1.000
_cell.length_c   1.000
_cell.angle_alpha   90.00
_cell.angle_beta   90.00
_cell.angle_gamma   90.00
#
_symmetry.space_group_name_H-M   'P 1'
#
loop_
_entity.id
_entity.type
_entity.pdbx_description
1 polymer ?
#
loop_
_entity_poly.entity_id
_entity_poly.type
_entity_poly.pdbx_seq_one_letter_code
_entity_poly.pdbx_strand_id
1 'polypeptide(L)'
;MTVVVIGASGGIGAALSDALERRGRPVLRLGRSTEPRLDLLDEASIAAAAARAGAGLTLVIDATGFLHDGRYRPEKALRQLDPAHMAHSFAVNAIGPALLMKHFLPLLAREERAVFATLSARVGSIADNRLGGWYSYRAAKAALNQITRTAAIELARTHRHAVCVALHPGTVDTGLSGPFARSGLDVQAPAEAASRLLSVIDALTPVQTGLLLDHRGERIPF
;
A
#
# COMPACT_ATOMS: atom_id res chain seq x y z
N MET A 1 -13.60 -17.36 -0.20
CA MET A 1 -13.06 -16.19 0.53
C MET A 1 -12.40 -15.28 -0.48
N THR A 2 -12.91 -14.07 -0.64
CA THR A 2 -12.46 -13.16 -1.70
C THR A 2 -11.22 -12.39 -1.26
N VAL A 3 -10.17 -12.42 -2.07
CA VAL A 3 -8.97 -11.63 -1.92
C VAL A 3 -9.01 -10.50 -2.95
N VAL A 4 -8.62 -9.30 -2.54
CA VAL A 4 -8.58 -8.13 -3.41
C VAL A 4 -7.13 -7.62 -3.48
N VAL A 5 -6.62 -7.37 -4.68
CA VAL A 5 -5.35 -6.68 -4.90
C VAL A 5 -5.59 -5.45 -5.77
N ILE A 6 -5.31 -4.28 -5.21
CA ILE A 6 -5.46 -2.98 -5.85
C ILE A 6 -4.08 -2.53 -6.34
N GLY A 7 -4.01 -2.00 -7.56
CA GLY A 7 -2.74 -1.78 -8.25
C GLY A 7 -2.18 -3.05 -8.89
N ALA A 8 -3.05 -4.01 -9.23
CA ALA A 8 -2.71 -5.34 -9.71
C ALA A 8 -1.97 -5.37 -11.06
N SER A 9 -1.92 -4.27 -11.80
CA SER A 9 -1.12 -4.13 -13.04
C SER A 9 0.32 -3.64 -12.79
N GLY A 10 0.64 -3.19 -11.57
CA GLY A 10 1.99 -2.76 -11.18
C GLY A 10 2.90 -3.96 -10.86
N GLY A 11 4.21 -3.76 -10.86
CA GLY A 11 5.19 -4.84 -10.65
C GLY A 11 4.93 -5.68 -9.40
N ILE A 12 4.78 -5.04 -8.21
CA ILE A 12 4.50 -5.75 -6.95
C ILE A 12 3.06 -6.29 -6.93
N GLY A 13 2.07 -5.49 -7.37
CA GLY A 13 0.66 -5.89 -7.36
C GLY A 13 0.38 -7.09 -8.25
N ALA A 14 0.99 -7.15 -9.44
CA ALA A 14 0.90 -8.30 -10.33
C ALA A 14 1.52 -9.55 -9.68
N ALA A 15 2.74 -9.41 -9.14
CA ALA A 15 3.44 -10.52 -8.47
C ALA A 15 2.69 -11.06 -7.24
N LEU A 16 2.04 -10.18 -6.45
CA LEU A 16 1.18 -10.56 -5.33
C LEU A 16 -0.04 -11.35 -5.82
N SER A 17 -0.71 -10.85 -6.86
CA SER A 17 -1.88 -11.50 -7.44
C SER A 17 -1.54 -12.91 -7.93
N ASP A 18 -0.46 -13.03 -8.71
CA ASP A 18 0.00 -14.31 -9.25
C ASP A 18 0.40 -15.30 -8.13
N ALA A 19 1.05 -14.81 -7.07
CA ALA A 19 1.44 -15.65 -5.94
C ALA A 19 0.24 -16.15 -5.14
N LEU A 20 -0.80 -15.33 -4.97
CA LEU A 20 -2.04 -15.71 -4.30
C LEU A 20 -2.84 -16.74 -5.13
N GLU A 21 -2.93 -16.54 -6.43
CA GLU A 21 -3.62 -17.48 -7.33
C GLU A 21 -2.91 -18.85 -7.38
N ARG A 22 -1.56 -18.86 -7.40
CA ARG A 22 -0.79 -20.12 -7.28
C ARG A 22 -1.02 -20.86 -5.95
N ARG A 23 -1.40 -20.14 -4.88
CA ARG A 23 -1.81 -20.70 -3.58
C ARG A 23 -3.29 -21.16 -3.58
N GLY A 24 -3.97 -21.15 -4.73
CA GLY A 24 -5.38 -21.51 -4.85
C GLY A 24 -6.36 -20.47 -4.29
N ARG A 25 -5.93 -19.22 -4.11
CA ARG A 25 -6.77 -18.11 -3.61
C ARG A 25 -7.21 -17.25 -4.79
N PRO A 26 -8.49 -17.26 -5.20
CA PRO A 26 -8.99 -16.39 -6.27
C PRO A 26 -8.79 -14.91 -5.90
N VAL A 27 -8.30 -14.10 -6.83
CA VAL A 27 -7.99 -12.69 -6.64
C VAL A 27 -8.89 -11.82 -7.49
N LEU A 28 -9.59 -10.87 -6.87
CA LEU A 28 -10.16 -9.73 -7.57
C LEU A 28 -9.05 -8.70 -7.81
N ARG A 29 -8.59 -8.62 -9.06
CA ARG A 29 -7.55 -7.69 -9.49
C ARG A 29 -8.17 -6.35 -9.85
N LEU A 30 -7.75 -5.26 -9.18
CA LEU A 30 -8.25 -3.91 -9.38
C LEU A 30 -7.15 -2.93 -9.77
N GLY A 31 -7.47 -2.02 -10.68
CA GLY A 31 -6.56 -0.99 -11.16
C GLY A 31 -7.16 -0.17 -12.28
N ARG A 32 -6.38 0.74 -12.86
CA ARG A 32 -6.86 1.65 -13.91
C ARG A 32 -7.21 0.97 -15.24
N SER A 33 -6.65 -0.22 -15.47
CA SER A 33 -6.83 -1.02 -16.68
C SER A 33 -7.62 -2.31 -16.44
N THR A 34 -8.27 -2.46 -15.29
CA THR A 34 -9.09 -3.63 -14.95
C THR A 34 -10.57 -3.36 -15.15
N GLU A 35 -11.38 -4.43 -15.10
CA GLU A 35 -12.83 -4.33 -15.06
C GLU A 35 -13.34 -5.01 -13.78
N PRO A 36 -13.93 -4.26 -12.82
CA PRO A 36 -14.18 -2.80 -12.88
C PRO A 36 -12.87 -1.99 -12.80
N ARG A 37 -12.88 -0.81 -13.43
CA ARG A 37 -11.79 0.15 -13.32
C ARG A 37 -11.76 0.73 -11.91
N LEU A 38 -10.54 0.91 -11.36
CA LEU A 38 -10.31 1.63 -10.12
C LEU A 38 -9.22 2.68 -10.32
N ASP A 39 -9.57 3.94 -10.10
CA ASP A 39 -8.66 5.08 -10.16
C ASP A 39 -8.66 5.78 -8.80
N LEU A 40 -7.50 5.95 -8.18
CA LEU A 40 -7.36 6.59 -6.86
C LEU A 40 -7.78 8.06 -6.84
N LEU A 41 -7.83 8.71 -8.01
CA LEU A 41 -8.24 10.11 -8.16
C LEU A 41 -9.76 10.25 -8.43
N ASP A 42 -10.48 9.14 -8.51
CA ASP A 42 -11.92 9.07 -8.74
C ASP A 42 -12.58 8.20 -7.67
N GLU A 43 -13.11 8.84 -6.62
CA GLU A 43 -13.77 8.15 -5.52
C GLU A 43 -14.98 7.31 -5.96
N ALA A 44 -15.70 7.73 -7.00
CA ALA A 44 -16.84 6.96 -7.51
C ALA A 44 -16.38 5.61 -8.07
N SER A 45 -15.21 5.56 -8.75
CA SER A 45 -14.63 4.31 -9.23
C SER A 45 -14.21 3.39 -8.07
N ILE A 46 -13.68 3.96 -6.98
CA ILE A 46 -13.31 3.19 -5.76
C ILE A 46 -14.56 2.58 -5.13
N ALA A 47 -15.63 3.37 -4.96
CA ALA A 47 -16.90 2.90 -4.40
C ALA A 47 -17.52 1.77 -5.25
N ALA A 48 -17.53 1.91 -6.58
CA ALA A 48 -18.04 0.89 -7.49
C ALA A 48 -17.21 -0.41 -7.40
N ALA A 49 -15.89 -0.31 -7.35
CA ALA A 49 -15.00 -1.46 -7.19
C ALA A 49 -15.21 -2.17 -5.83
N ALA A 50 -15.40 -1.42 -4.75
CA ALA A 50 -15.69 -1.95 -3.42
C ALA A 50 -17.06 -2.66 -3.40
N ALA A 51 -18.10 -2.07 -4.01
CA ALA A 51 -19.39 -2.72 -4.15
C ALA A 51 -19.31 -4.04 -4.94
N ARG A 52 -18.48 -4.08 -5.99
CA ARG A 52 -18.23 -5.31 -6.77
C ARG A 52 -17.50 -6.37 -5.99
N ALA A 53 -16.58 -5.99 -5.08
CA ALA A 53 -15.85 -6.91 -4.20
C ALA A 53 -16.79 -7.59 -3.18
N GLY A 54 -17.81 -6.88 -2.69
CA GLY A 54 -18.76 -7.39 -1.70
C GLY A 54 -18.17 -7.48 -0.30
N ALA A 55 -18.98 -7.94 0.65
CA ALA A 55 -18.60 -8.11 2.05
C ALA A 55 -17.93 -9.47 2.32
N GLY A 56 -17.30 -9.60 3.51
CA GLY A 56 -16.63 -10.83 3.93
C GLY A 56 -15.22 -10.98 3.34
N LEU A 57 -14.55 -9.86 3.05
CA LEU A 57 -13.19 -9.87 2.53
C LEU A 57 -12.20 -10.32 3.62
N THR A 58 -11.36 -11.29 3.31
CA THR A 58 -10.33 -11.77 4.25
C THR A 58 -8.97 -11.13 4.01
N LEU A 59 -8.73 -10.60 2.80
CA LEU A 59 -7.49 -9.93 2.46
C LEU A 59 -7.73 -8.86 1.40
N VAL A 60 -7.32 -7.63 1.71
CA VAL A 60 -7.23 -6.52 0.76
C VAL A 60 -5.79 -6.00 0.77
N ILE A 61 -5.16 -5.97 -0.39
CA ILE A 61 -3.80 -5.43 -0.53
C ILE A 61 -3.87 -4.22 -1.46
N ASP A 62 -3.50 -3.06 -0.93
CA ASP A 62 -3.25 -1.85 -1.71
C ASP A 62 -1.77 -1.80 -2.10
N ALA A 63 -1.48 -2.14 -3.34
CA ALA A 63 -0.15 -2.09 -3.95
C ALA A 63 0.03 -0.87 -4.86
N THR A 64 -0.73 0.19 -4.62
CA THR A 64 -0.64 1.43 -5.39
C THR A 64 0.48 2.33 -4.89
N GLY A 65 0.91 3.27 -5.74
CA GLY A 65 1.87 4.28 -5.37
C GLY A 65 2.35 5.09 -6.57
N PHE A 66 2.86 6.27 -6.27
CA PHE A 66 3.45 7.20 -7.22
C PHE A 66 4.76 7.77 -6.66
N LEU A 67 5.82 7.75 -7.44
CA LEU A 67 7.10 8.36 -7.09
C LEU A 67 7.57 9.34 -8.17
N HIS A 68 7.39 8.99 -9.43
CA HIS A 68 7.77 9.79 -10.59
C HIS A 68 6.96 9.41 -11.83
N ASP A 69 6.99 10.30 -12.79
CA ASP A 69 6.52 10.08 -14.17
C ASP A 69 7.33 10.95 -15.15
N GLY A 70 6.82 11.20 -16.36
CA GLY A 70 7.43 12.10 -17.34
C GLY A 70 7.47 13.57 -16.91
N ARG A 71 6.61 13.98 -15.96
CA ARG A 71 6.48 15.36 -15.49
C ARG A 71 7.15 15.58 -14.12
N TYR A 72 6.98 14.66 -13.18
CA TYR A 72 7.41 14.81 -11.79
C TYR A 72 8.56 13.88 -11.45
N ARG A 73 9.52 14.37 -10.68
CA ARG A 73 10.63 13.59 -10.10
C ARG A 73 10.82 13.95 -8.65
N PRO A 74 11.25 13.00 -7.79
CA PRO A 74 11.50 13.27 -6.37
C PRO A 74 12.51 14.39 -6.18
N GLU A 75 12.18 15.34 -5.31
CA GLU A 75 12.99 16.51 -5.02
C GLU A 75 14.26 16.12 -4.26
N LYS A 76 15.40 16.68 -4.64
CA LYS A 76 16.70 16.51 -3.95
C LYS A 76 16.98 17.62 -2.95
N ALA A 77 16.34 18.77 -3.08
CA ALA A 77 16.56 19.96 -2.27
C ALA A 77 15.26 20.74 -2.08
N LEU A 78 15.14 21.48 -0.96
CA LEU A 78 13.96 22.26 -0.60
C LEU A 78 13.53 23.24 -1.70
N ARG A 79 14.47 23.86 -2.39
CA ARG A 79 14.20 24.79 -3.50
C ARG A 79 13.53 24.17 -4.73
N GLN A 80 13.46 22.83 -4.78
CA GLN A 80 12.80 22.07 -5.85
C GLN A 80 11.35 21.72 -5.53
N LEU A 81 10.83 22.16 -4.37
CA LEU A 81 9.43 21.95 -4.05
C LEU A 81 8.54 22.59 -5.09
N ASP A 82 7.62 21.80 -5.61
CA ASP A 82 6.55 22.20 -6.53
C ASP A 82 5.20 21.86 -5.87
N PRO A 83 4.33 22.86 -5.60
CA PRO A 83 3.03 22.62 -4.99
C PRO A 83 2.16 21.65 -5.78
N ALA A 84 2.21 21.66 -7.12
CA ALA A 84 1.43 20.77 -7.95
C ALA A 84 1.94 19.31 -7.86
N HIS A 85 3.27 19.11 -7.84
CA HIS A 85 3.87 17.80 -7.60
C HIS A 85 3.49 17.27 -6.21
N MET A 86 3.62 18.11 -5.18
CA MET A 86 3.26 17.72 -3.80
C MET A 86 1.78 17.35 -3.71
N ALA A 87 0.88 18.15 -4.26
CA ALA A 87 -0.55 17.86 -4.28
C ALA A 87 -0.85 16.53 -4.99
N HIS A 88 -0.24 16.28 -6.15
CA HIS A 88 -0.38 15.00 -6.86
C HIS A 88 0.17 13.81 -6.07
N SER A 89 1.34 13.97 -5.43
CA SER A 89 1.93 12.94 -4.58
C SER A 89 1.02 12.59 -3.40
N PHE A 90 0.43 13.59 -2.74
CA PHE A 90 -0.55 13.36 -1.67
C PHE A 90 -1.83 12.72 -2.19
N ALA A 91 -2.36 13.16 -3.32
CA ALA A 91 -3.56 12.60 -3.91
C ALA A 91 -3.41 11.08 -4.15
N VAL A 92 -2.28 10.63 -4.71
CA VAL A 92 -2.07 9.22 -5.04
C VAL A 92 -1.56 8.40 -3.85
N ASN A 93 -0.63 8.95 -3.01
CA ASN A 93 0.04 8.16 -1.98
C ASN A 93 -0.59 8.25 -0.59
N ALA A 94 -1.54 9.18 -0.36
CA ALA A 94 -2.19 9.35 0.93
C ALA A 94 -3.72 9.39 0.82
N ILE A 95 -4.28 10.31 0.00
CA ILE A 95 -5.73 10.50 -0.12
C ILE A 95 -6.38 9.29 -0.78
N GLY A 96 -5.85 8.81 -1.91
CA GLY A 96 -6.35 7.62 -2.58
C GLY A 96 -6.41 6.40 -1.66
N PRO A 97 -5.30 6.00 -0.99
CA PRO A 97 -5.32 4.94 0.02
C PRO A 97 -6.30 5.18 1.18
N ALA A 98 -6.48 6.43 1.63
CA ALA A 98 -7.50 6.75 2.63
C ALA A 98 -8.92 6.47 2.12
N LEU A 99 -9.21 6.80 0.86
CA LEU A 99 -10.49 6.46 0.22
C LEU A 99 -10.65 4.95 0.03
N LEU A 100 -9.56 4.22 -0.29
CA LEU A 100 -9.61 2.75 -0.28
C LEU A 100 -9.98 2.23 1.12
N MET A 101 -9.36 2.73 2.18
CA MET A 101 -9.71 2.34 3.56
C MET A 101 -11.18 2.66 3.86
N LYS A 102 -11.67 3.86 3.50
CA LYS A 102 -13.08 4.26 3.68
C LYS A 102 -14.06 3.24 3.09
N HIS A 103 -13.78 2.73 1.89
CA HIS A 103 -14.70 1.85 1.17
C HIS A 103 -14.47 0.35 1.42
N PHE A 104 -13.24 -0.09 1.71
CA PHE A 104 -12.93 -1.51 1.85
C PHE A 104 -12.86 -2.00 3.29
N LEU A 105 -12.47 -1.18 4.29
CA LEU A 105 -12.43 -1.62 5.69
C LEU A 105 -13.79 -2.11 6.21
N PRO A 106 -14.92 -1.45 5.90
CA PRO A 106 -16.23 -1.95 6.34
C PRO A 106 -16.63 -3.29 5.72
N LEU A 107 -15.99 -3.70 4.63
CA LEU A 107 -16.26 -4.95 3.91
C LEU A 107 -15.43 -6.14 4.42
N LEU A 108 -14.49 -5.90 5.33
CA LEU A 108 -13.70 -6.96 5.92
C LEU A 108 -14.58 -7.93 6.73
N ALA A 109 -14.18 -9.18 6.78
CA ALA A 109 -14.82 -10.18 7.62
C ALA A 109 -14.71 -9.79 9.10
N ARG A 110 -15.82 -9.91 9.88
CA ARG A 110 -15.87 -9.46 11.29
C ARG A 110 -15.50 -10.56 12.27
N GLU A 111 -15.94 -11.79 11.98
CA GLU A 111 -15.86 -12.91 12.92
C GLU A 111 -14.60 -13.75 12.71
N GLU A 112 -13.86 -13.49 11.65
CA GLU A 112 -12.61 -14.17 11.33
C GLU A 112 -11.49 -13.19 11.05
N ARG A 113 -10.26 -13.72 11.00
CA ARG A 113 -9.09 -12.92 10.68
C ARG A 113 -9.20 -12.31 9.29
N ALA A 114 -9.11 -10.98 9.22
CA ALA A 114 -9.09 -10.23 7.98
C ALA A 114 -7.93 -9.21 7.98
N VAL A 115 -7.35 -8.93 6.82
CA VAL A 115 -6.22 -8.02 6.70
C VAL A 115 -6.47 -6.99 5.59
N PHE A 116 -6.27 -5.72 5.92
CA PHE A 116 -6.05 -4.65 4.96
C PHE A 116 -4.58 -4.22 5.06
N ALA A 117 -3.81 -4.46 4.01
CA ALA A 117 -2.40 -4.08 3.94
C ALA A 117 -2.20 -3.03 2.84
N THR A 118 -1.60 -1.87 3.17
CA THR A 118 -1.23 -0.87 2.16
C THR A 118 0.28 -0.78 2.02
N LEU A 119 0.78 -0.66 0.79
CA LEU A 119 2.21 -0.48 0.55
C LEU A 119 2.62 0.96 0.88
N SER A 120 3.36 1.09 1.95
CA SER A 120 4.06 2.32 2.33
C SER A 120 5.55 2.21 1.99
N ALA A 121 6.37 3.04 2.60
CA ALA A 121 7.81 3.05 2.40
C ALA A 121 8.53 3.45 3.68
N ARG A 122 9.73 2.89 3.92
CA ARG A 122 10.62 3.28 5.03
C ARG A 122 10.88 4.80 5.05
N VAL A 123 10.97 5.40 3.86
CA VAL A 123 11.16 6.86 3.74
C VAL A 123 9.99 7.71 4.28
N GLY A 124 8.82 7.11 4.55
CA GLY A 124 7.70 7.75 5.27
C GLY A 124 7.88 7.76 6.79
N SER A 125 8.91 7.12 7.34
CA SER A 125 9.27 7.24 8.75
C SER A 125 9.97 8.58 9.00
N ILE A 126 9.46 9.36 9.96
CA ILE A 126 10.07 10.64 10.38
C ILE A 126 11.30 10.33 11.23
N ALA A 127 11.19 9.39 12.16
CA ALA A 127 12.26 9.02 13.09
C ALA A 127 13.46 8.36 12.39
N ASP A 128 13.24 7.62 11.28
CA ASP A 128 14.30 6.94 10.50
C ASP A 128 14.89 7.82 9.39
N ASN A 129 14.44 9.07 9.25
CA ASN A 129 14.91 9.97 8.19
C ASN A 129 16.31 10.52 8.48
N ARG A 130 17.34 9.97 7.82
CA ARG A 130 18.73 10.43 7.88
C ARG A 130 19.22 11.02 6.56
N LEU A 131 18.55 10.71 5.44
CA LEU A 131 19.02 11.05 4.10
C LEU A 131 18.42 12.35 3.55
N GLY A 132 17.25 12.77 4.02
CA GLY A 132 16.52 13.91 3.46
C GLY A 132 16.09 13.69 2.00
N GLY A 133 15.77 14.78 1.31
CA GLY A 133 15.26 14.75 -0.07
C GLY A 133 13.87 14.09 -0.18
N TRP A 134 13.35 13.99 -1.40
CA TRP A 134 12.06 13.34 -1.73
C TRP A 134 10.89 13.89 -0.90
N TYR A 135 10.84 15.20 -0.74
CA TYR A 135 9.95 15.88 0.20
C TYR A 135 8.50 15.48 0.03
N SER A 136 7.98 15.57 -1.20
CA SER A 136 6.57 15.24 -1.50
C SER A 136 6.25 13.77 -1.21
N TYR A 137 7.14 12.87 -1.61
CA TYR A 137 6.94 11.43 -1.42
C TYR A 137 7.03 11.02 0.06
N ARG A 138 8.07 11.50 0.78
CA ARG A 138 8.23 11.24 2.22
C ARG A 138 7.03 11.75 3.01
N ALA A 139 6.61 12.99 2.77
CA ALA A 139 5.49 13.59 3.45
C ALA A 139 4.18 12.84 3.18
N ALA A 140 3.91 12.45 1.92
CA ALA A 140 2.73 11.68 1.57
C ALA A 140 2.73 10.28 2.19
N LYS A 141 3.89 9.59 2.25
CA LYS A 141 3.99 8.27 2.91
C LYS A 141 3.94 8.36 4.45
N ALA A 142 4.42 9.46 5.05
CA ALA A 142 4.20 9.74 6.47
C ALA A 142 2.70 9.98 6.77
N ALA A 143 2.01 10.74 5.91
CA ALA A 143 0.57 10.93 6.00
C ALA A 143 -0.19 9.59 5.86
N LEU A 144 0.19 8.73 4.92
CA LEU A 144 -0.37 7.37 4.78
C LEU A 144 -0.19 6.55 6.07
N ASN A 145 1.00 6.59 6.68
CA ASN A 145 1.27 5.89 7.93
C ASN A 145 0.35 6.38 9.06
N GLN A 146 0.17 7.71 9.19
CA GLN A 146 -0.75 8.31 10.17
C GLN A 146 -2.20 7.89 9.90
N ILE A 147 -2.65 7.93 8.65
CA ILE A 147 -4.01 7.52 8.24
C ILE A 147 -4.23 6.05 8.58
N THR A 148 -3.28 5.18 8.23
CA THR A 148 -3.35 3.74 8.54
C THR A 148 -3.45 3.50 10.05
N ARG A 149 -2.67 4.20 10.87
CA ARG A 149 -2.74 4.11 12.33
C ARG A 149 -4.10 4.53 12.85
N THR A 150 -4.65 5.64 12.36
CA THR A 150 -5.96 6.15 12.78
C THR A 150 -7.08 5.19 12.38
N ALA A 151 -7.08 4.72 11.13
CA ALA A 151 -8.07 3.76 10.61
C ALA A 151 -8.02 2.42 11.37
N ALA A 152 -6.83 1.95 11.74
CA ALA A 152 -6.67 0.73 12.54
C ALA A 152 -7.32 0.84 13.93
N ILE A 153 -7.19 2.00 14.59
CA ILE A 153 -7.82 2.26 15.90
C ILE A 153 -9.35 2.26 15.79
N GLU A 154 -9.87 2.85 14.73
CA GLU A 154 -11.31 2.86 14.45
C GLU A 154 -11.82 1.47 14.12
N LEU A 155 -11.15 0.75 13.22
CA LEU A 155 -11.48 -0.60 12.78
C LEU A 155 -11.57 -1.58 13.96
N ALA A 156 -10.64 -1.50 14.91
CA ALA A 156 -10.58 -2.39 16.07
C ALA A 156 -11.83 -2.33 16.96
N ARG A 157 -12.65 -1.28 16.88
CA ARG A 157 -13.90 -1.15 17.64
C ARG A 157 -15.00 -2.09 17.13
N THR A 158 -14.96 -2.43 15.83
CA THR A 158 -16.01 -3.19 15.14
C THR A 158 -15.53 -4.51 14.53
N HIS A 159 -14.23 -4.67 14.31
CA HIS A 159 -13.60 -5.82 13.66
C HIS A 159 -12.40 -6.29 14.50
N ARG A 160 -12.67 -7.00 15.61
CA ARG A 160 -11.66 -7.36 16.62
C ARG A 160 -10.55 -8.29 16.10
N HIS A 161 -10.83 -9.03 15.03
CA HIS A 161 -9.89 -9.95 14.38
C HIS A 161 -9.20 -9.36 13.16
N ALA A 162 -9.54 -8.12 12.80
CA ALA A 162 -8.97 -7.48 11.63
C ALA A 162 -7.65 -6.76 11.93
N VAL A 163 -6.80 -6.72 10.91
CA VAL A 163 -5.52 -5.99 10.92
C VAL A 163 -5.54 -4.98 9.78
N CYS A 164 -5.28 -3.71 10.09
CA CYS A 164 -5.00 -2.67 9.11
C CYS A 164 -3.53 -2.25 9.29
N VAL A 165 -2.68 -2.44 8.27
CA VAL A 165 -1.22 -2.32 8.41
C VAL A 165 -0.59 -1.63 7.19
N ALA A 166 0.47 -0.85 7.43
CA ALA A 166 1.35 -0.32 6.39
C ALA A 166 2.58 -1.23 6.23
N LEU A 167 2.95 -1.57 4.99
CA LEU A 167 4.07 -2.45 4.69
C LEU A 167 5.10 -1.76 3.80
N HIS A 168 6.37 -1.84 4.18
CA HIS A 168 7.48 -1.46 3.31
C HIS A 168 8.01 -2.70 2.58
N PRO A 169 7.93 -2.74 1.24
CA PRO A 169 8.31 -3.93 0.45
C PRO A 169 9.82 -4.14 0.32
N GLY A 170 10.66 -3.24 0.83
CA GLY A 170 12.06 -3.15 0.46
C GLY A 170 12.26 -2.37 -0.84
N THR A 171 13.46 -2.45 -1.41
CA THR A 171 13.72 -1.91 -2.77
C THR A 171 13.43 -3.02 -3.78
N VAL A 172 12.44 -2.81 -4.64
CA VAL A 172 11.97 -3.82 -5.60
C VAL A 172 12.20 -3.32 -7.02
N ASP A 173 12.73 -4.16 -7.89
CA ASP A 173 12.94 -3.80 -9.30
C ASP A 173 11.60 -3.67 -10.03
N THR A 174 11.13 -2.44 -10.12
CA THR A 174 9.87 -2.06 -10.78
C THR A 174 10.05 -0.73 -11.52
N GLY A 175 9.11 -0.40 -12.40
CA GLY A 175 9.10 0.92 -13.05
C GLY A 175 9.07 2.10 -12.08
N LEU A 176 8.58 1.90 -10.84
CA LEU A 176 8.52 2.94 -9.81
C LEU A 176 9.89 3.22 -9.19
N SER A 177 10.65 2.19 -8.85
CA SER A 177 11.89 2.27 -8.05
C SER A 177 13.17 2.13 -8.88
N GLY A 178 13.10 1.44 -10.02
CA GLY A 178 14.25 1.16 -10.89
C GLY A 178 15.13 2.37 -11.18
N PRO A 179 14.57 3.54 -11.59
CA PRO A 179 15.37 4.74 -11.87
C PRO A 179 16.13 5.31 -10.69
N PHE A 180 15.82 4.86 -9.46
CA PHE A 180 16.42 5.35 -8.20
C PHE A 180 17.21 4.27 -7.46
N ALA A 181 17.30 3.07 -8.01
CA ALA A 181 18.16 2.02 -7.49
C ALA A 181 19.63 2.48 -7.56
N ARG A 182 20.30 2.50 -6.40
CA ARG A 182 21.73 2.82 -6.30
C ARG A 182 22.53 1.53 -6.13
N SER A 183 23.77 1.54 -6.60
CA SER A 183 24.71 0.46 -6.30
C SER A 183 24.84 0.28 -4.77
N GLY A 184 24.76 -0.96 -4.31
CA GLY A 184 24.80 -1.30 -2.87
C GLY A 184 23.45 -1.42 -2.17
N LEU A 185 22.32 -1.15 -2.86
CA LEU A 185 21.00 -1.51 -2.35
C LEU A 185 20.68 -2.97 -2.66
N ASP A 186 20.09 -3.66 -1.69
CA ASP A 186 19.49 -4.99 -1.89
C ASP A 186 18.19 -4.82 -2.70
N VAL A 187 18.29 -5.02 -4.02
CA VAL A 187 17.19 -4.87 -4.96
C VAL A 187 16.58 -6.23 -5.23
N GLN A 188 15.33 -6.41 -4.84
CA GLN A 188 14.60 -7.66 -4.95
C GLN A 188 13.82 -7.72 -6.27
N ALA A 189 13.65 -8.94 -6.82
CA ALA A 189 12.69 -9.19 -7.87
C ALA A 189 11.24 -9.03 -7.34
N PRO A 190 10.26 -8.58 -8.14
CA PRO A 190 8.87 -8.45 -7.71
C PRO A 190 8.28 -9.73 -7.11
N ALA A 191 8.61 -10.90 -7.66
CA ALA A 191 8.14 -12.19 -7.17
C ALA A 191 8.68 -12.52 -5.77
N GLU A 192 9.94 -12.17 -5.49
CA GLU A 192 10.56 -12.34 -4.18
C GLU A 192 9.93 -11.40 -3.14
N ALA A 193 9.78 -10.12 -3.50
CA ALA A 193 9.11 -9.14 -2.65
C ALA A 193 7.68 -9.56 -2.33
N ALA A 194 6.93 -10.06 -3.31
CA ALA A 194 5.57 -10.58 -3.11
C ALA A 194 5.55 -11.77 -2.15
N SER A 195 6.48 -12.72 -2.29
CA SER A 195 6.59 -13.87 -1.38
C SER A 195 6.85 -13.45 0.06
N ARG A 196 7.82 -12.53 0.28
CA ARG A 196 8.16 -12.00 1.60
C ARG A 196 6.97 -11.25 2.22
N LEU A 197 6.32 -10.36 1.45
CA LEU A 197 5.15 -9.62 1.92
C LEU A 197 4.00 -10.54 2.31
N LEU A 198 3.71 -11.57 1.51
CA LEU A 198 2.67 -12.54 1.84
C LEU A 198 3.01 -13.34 3.10
N SER A 199 4.28 -13.70 3.31
CA SER A 199 4.72 -14.36 4.56
C SER A 199 4.51 -13.47 5.78
N VAL A 200 4.80 -12.16 5.66
CA VAL A 200 4.50 -11.18 6.73
C VAL A 200 2.99 -11.09 6.95
N ILE A 201 2.20 -10.93 5.88
CA ILE A 201 0.75 -10.84 5.95
C ILE A 201 0.15 -12.08 6.63
N ASP A 202 0.61 -13.28 6.29
CA ASP A 202 0.12 -14.54 6.85
C ASP A 202 0.40 -14.64 8.36
N ALA A 203 1.51 -14.06 8.85
CA ALA A 203 1.91 -14.06 10.26
C ALA A 203 1.26 -12.95 11.11
N LEU A 204 0.57 -11.96 10.49
CA LEU A 204 -0.02 -10.84 11.22
C LEU A 204 -1.10 -11.31 12.20
N THR A 205 -1.12 -10.70 13.36
CA THR A 205 -2.18 -10.81 14.38
C THR A 205 -2.74 -9.41 14.69
N PRO A 206 -3.86 -9.28 15.37
CA PRO A 206 -4.41 -7.97 15.76
C PRO A 206 -3.44 -7.08 16.55
N VAL A 207 -2.40 -7.64 17.17
CA VAL A 207 -1.36 -6.87 17.91
C VAL A 207 -0.56 -5.96 16.97
N GLN A 208 -0.38 -6.36 15.70
CA GLN A 208 0.34 -5.55 14.72
C GLN A 208 -0.54 -4.51 13.99
N THR A 209 -1.83 -4.41 14.31
CA THR A 209 -2.71 -3.43 13.67
C THR A 209 -2.20 -2.00 13.88
N GLY A 210 -2.21 -1.20 12.84
CA GLY A 210 -1.76 0.19 12.84
C GLY A 210 -0.25 0.38 12.89
N LEU A 211 0.56 -0.66 12.64
CA LEU A 211 2.02 -0.55 12.55
C LEU A 211 2.48 -0.30 11.12
N LEU A 212 3.71 0.22 10.99
CA LEU A 212 4.51 0.18 9.78
C LEU A 212 5.54 -0.95 9.95
N LEU A 213 5.47 -1.97 9.09
CA LEU A 213 6.38 -3.12 9.09
C LEU A 213 7.17 -3.19 7.78
N ASP A 214 8.37 -3.74 7.84
CA ASP A 214 9.12 -4.05 6.62
C ASP A 214 8.80 -5.45 6.07
N HIS A 215 9.42 -5.80 4.95
CA HIS A 215 9.28 -7.09 4.28
C HIS A 215 9.81 -8.30 5.07
N ARG A 216 10.39 -8.07 6.26
CA ARG A 216 10.80 -9.10 7.23
C ARG A 216 9.84 -9.20 8.40
N GLY A 217 8.84 -8.30 8.46
CA GLY A 217 7.92 -8.18 9.59
C GLY A 217 8.47 -7.36 10.75
N GLU A 218 9.63 -6.70 10.57
CA GLU A 218 10.22 -5.83 11.58
C GLU A 218 9.52 -4.47 11.61
N ARG A 219 9.30 -3.95 12.82
CA ARG A 219 8.67 -2.64 13.00
C ARG A 219 9.62 -1.52 12.56
N ILE A 220 9.12 -0.65 11.69
CA ILE A 220 9.74 0.64 11.37
C ILE A 220 9.10 1.71 12.26
N PRO A 221 9.86 2.55 12.97
CA PRO A 221 9.31 3.66 13.75
C PRO A 221 8.63 4.69 12.82
N PHE A 222 7.63 5.40 13.35
CA PHE A 222 6.95 6.46 12.60
C PHE A 222 7.78 7.74 12.51
#